data_0fd0f538187bcd5931646901234a75b4
#
_entry.id   0fd0f538187bcd5931646901234a75b4
#
_cell.length_a   1.000
_cell.length_b   1.000
_cell.length_c   1.000
_cell.angle_alpha   90.00
_cell.angle_beta   90.00
_cell.angle_gamma   90.00
#
_symmetry.space_group_name_H-M   'P 1'
#
loop_
_entity.id
_entity.type
_entity.pdbx_description
1 polymer ?
#
loop_
_entity_poly.entity_id
_entity_poly.type
_entity_poly.pdbx_seq_one_letter_code
_entity_poly.pdbx_strand_id
1 'polypeptide(L)'
;MNAMHRALIRLRVFGASARQVRLAAMACVMVAHVSSASAQTTVLVRVDQSTIWKHDFRTPAAVVRAGSILTVVGQRKDWYEVVVPGFDGLKGETGFIFKPFVSDATEPVSLPARGGPPSAVARARPARPRQLGFAGFGQFGYTRFAAQNSFQAITGTGGGAVVGGGAEVRIGSLFLGGSIDRYTQTGQRVLVIDREVFGLGVPDTISLVPITALAGWRFDHGNATPYVGGGIGTVLFKEESLAADPGENLQTRFTSYHAIAGVEFRNGWVATAFEVEYSRIPDSIGVGGASAAFQESNLGGVVGRIKILVGR
;
A
#
# COMPACT_ATOMS: atom_id res chain seq x y z
N MET A 1 51.78 32.41 -10.45
CA MET A 1 52.41 31.52 -9.45
C MET A 1 51.45 31.28 -8.32
N ASN A 2 50.86 30.17 -8.35
CA ASN A 2 50.37 29.23 -7.33
C ASN A 2 49.98 29.72 -5.94
N ALA A 3 48.72 29.55 -5.61
CA ALA A 3 48.31 29.12 -4.28
C ALA A 3 47.00 28.32 -4.37
N MET A 4 47.11 27.03 -4.26
CA MET A 4 46.05 26.06 -4.07
C MET A 4 45.34 26.33 -2.71
N HIS A 5 44.06 26.67 -2.74
CA HIS A 5 43.23 26.63 -1.53
C HIS A 5 42.40 25.35 -1.56
N ARG A 6 42.78 24.40 -0.72
CA ARG A 6 41.97 23.22 -0.35
C ARG A 6 40.83 23.70 0.52
N ALA A 7 39.61 23.71 0.00
CA ALA A 7 38.39 23.85 0.77
C ALA A 7 37.96 22.51 1.33
N LEU A 8 38.11 22.30 2.61
CA LEU A 8 37.53 21.20 3.37
C LEU A 8 36.01 21.40 3.46
N ILE A 9 35.27 20.55 2.73
CA ILE A 9 33.82 20.47 2.88
C ILE A 9 33.52 19.72 4.17
N ARG A 10 33.15 20.46 5.20
CA ARG A 10 32.55 19.92 6.43
C ARG A 10 31.09 19.57 6.11
N LEU A 11 30.77 18.29 6.08
CA LEU A 11 29.40 17.80 6.12
C LEU A 11 28.75 18.23 7.42
N ARG A 12 27.91 19.25 7.40
CA ARG A 12 26.95 19.53 8.46
C ARG A 12 25.66 18.84 8.14
N VAL A 13 25.39 17.76 8.86
CA VAL A 13 24.06 17.14 8.94
C VAL A 13 23.13 18.15 9.61
N PHE A 14 22.28 18.82 8.83
CA PHE A 14 21.22 19.66 9.37
C PHE A 14 20.00 18.81 9.69
N GLY A 15 19.61 18.84 10.96
CA GLY A 15 18.50 18.13 11.53
C GLY A 15 17.16 18.50 10.86
N ALA A 16 16.49 17.50 10.34
CA ALA A 16 15.08 17.61 10.03
C ALA A 16 14.32 17.97 11.31
N SER A 17 13.47 19.00 11.25
CA SER A 17 12.76 19.47 12.43
C SER A 17 11.92 18.33 13.00
N ALA A 18 12.01 18.12 14.31
CA ALA A 18 11.34 17.05 15.05
C ALA A 18 9.81 16.99 14.87
N ARG A 19 9.21 18.03 14.31
CA ARG A 19 7.77 18.10 13.99
C ARG A 19 7.39 17.35 12.72
N GLN A 20 8.21 17.38 11.67
CA GLN A 20 7.90 16.68 10.41
C GLN A 20 8.12 15.17 10.53
N VAL A 21 9.10 14.75 11.32
CA VAL A 21 9.32 13.33 11.63
C VAL A 21 8.16 12.76 12.46
N ARG A 22 7.58 13.58 13.37
CA ARG A 22 6.42 13.14 14.17
C ARG A 22 5.13 12.94 13.35
N LEU A 23 4.90 13.75 12.32
CA LEU A 23 3.72 13.58 11.45
C LEU A 23 3.85 12.37 10.52
N ALA A 24 5.03 12.11 9.98
CA ALA A 24 5.28 10.91 9.18
C ALA A 24 5.26 9.63 10.05
N ALA A 25 5.79 9.69 11.27
CA ALA A 25 5.72 8.60 12.22
C ALA A 25 4.27 8.34 12.70
N MET A 26 3.44 9.39 12.83
CA MET A 26 2.06 9.25 13.24
C MET A 26 1.17 8.63 12.14
N ALA A 27 1.45 8.90 10.86
CA ALA A 27 0.80 8.24 9.74
C ALA A 27 1.19 6.75 9.64
N CYS A 28 2.45 6.40 9.86
CA CYS A 28 2.90 5.02 9.93
C CYS A 28 2.35 4.26 11.16
N VAL A 29 2.22 4.93 12.31
CA VAL A 29 1.67 4.32 13.53
C VAL A 29 0.17 4.10 13.44
N MET A 30 -0.59 4.92 12.71
CA MET A 30 -2.02 4.65 12.48
C MET A 30 -2.27 3.43 11.59
N VAL A 31 -1.35 3.09 10.68
CA VAL A 31 -1.43 1.84 9.89
C VAL A 31 -1.02 0.61 10.71
N ALA A 32 -0.17 0.78 11.73
CA ALA A 32 0.29 -0.32 12.58
C ALA A 32 -0.69 -0.70 13.72
N HIS A 33 -1.74 0.09 13.98
CA HIS A 33 -2.80 -0.23 14.93
C HIS A 33 -4.09 -0.74 14.26
N VAL A 34 -4.02 -1.26 13.05
CA VAL A 34 -4.97 -2.31 12.66
C VAL A 34 -4.64 -3.48 13.56
N SER A 35 -5.32 -3.53 14.69
CA SER A 35 -5.34 -4.70 15.56
C SER A 35 -5.43 -5.90 14.66
N SER A 36 -4.40 -6.75 14.67
CA SER A 36 -4.47 -8.10 14.17
C SER A 36 -5.63 -8.73 14.95
N ALA A 37 -6.85 -8.61 14.45
CA ALA A 37 -7.85 -9.61 14.70
C ALA A 37 -7.20 -10.86 14.12
N SER A 38 -6.43 -11.55 14.95
CA SER A 38 -5.94 -12.89 14.68
C SER A 38 -7.20 -13.63 14.31
N ALA A 39 -7.38 -13.94 13.03
CA ALA A 39 -8.39 -14.88 12.62
C ALA A 39 -8.08 -16.11 13.46
N GLN A 40 -8.89 -16.37 14.48
CA GLN A 40 -8.72 -17.52 15.36
C GLN A 40 -8.90 -18.72 14.44
N THR A 41 -7.77 -19.31 14.03
CA THR A 41 -7.78 -20.51 13.22
C THR A 41 -8.35 -21.61 14.09
N THR A 42 -9.47 -22.17 13.68
CA THR A 42 -10.08 -23.30 14.37
C THR A 42 -9.83 -24.57 13.58
N VAL A 43 -9.58 -25.66 14.27
CA VAL A 43 -9.39 -27.00 13.67
C VAL A 43 -10.43 -27.96 14.22
N LEU A 44 -10.87 -28.87 13.36
CA LEU A 44 -11.82 -29.92 13.67
C LEU A 44 -11.08 -31.23 13.91
N VAL A 45 -11.31 -31.87 15.04
CA VAL A 45 -10.74 -33.19 15.37
C VAL A 45 -11.40 -34.27 14.52
N ARG A 46 -10.62 -35.04 13.76
CA ARG A 46 -11.09 -36.11 12.86
C ARG A 46 -11.03 -37.48 13.53
N VAL A 47 -10.08 -37.68 14.42
CA VAL A 47 -9.84 -38.99 15.04
C VAL A 47 -10.45 -39.00 16.43
N ASP A 48 -11.24 -40.02 16.73
CA ASP A 48 -11.86 -40.17 18.05
C ASP A 48 -10.79 -40.46 19.11
N GLN A 49 -11.01 -39.97 20.33
CA GLN A 49 -10.06 -40.07 21.46
C GLN A 49 -8.67 -39.49 21.16
N SER A 50 -8.61 -38.41 20.39
CA SER A 50 -7.35 -37.70 20.17
C SER A 50 -6.85 -37.05 21.44
N THR A 51 -5.56 -37.26 21.73
CA THR A 51 -4.93 -36.71 22.94
C THR A 51 -4.30 -35.35 22.66
N ILE A 52 -4.61 -34.38 23.48
CA ILE A 52 -3.89 -33.12 23.58
C ILE A 52 -2.79 -33.29 24.61
N TRP A 53 -1.55 -33.00 24.24
CA TRP A 53 -0.36 -33.17 25.08
C TRP A 53 0.03 -31.85 25.74
N LYS A 54 0.54 -31.87 26.98
CA LYS A 54 1.18 -30.69 27.57
C LYS A 54 2.50 -30.35 26.86
N HIS A 55 3.11 -29.24 27.23
CA HIS A 55 4.33 -28.74 26.63
C HIS A 55 5.54 -29.72 26.77
N ASP A 56 5.45 -30.67 27.65
CA ASP A 56 6.47 -31.72 27.83
C ASP A 56 6.36 -32.89 26.83
N PHE A 57 5.28 -32.94 26.03
CA PHE A 57 4.93 -34.02 25.10
C PHE A 57 4.89 -35.42 25.74
N ARG A 58 4.77 -35.52 27.06
CA ARG A 58 4.70 -36.75 27.83
C ARG A 58 3.43 -36.88 28.65
N THR A 59 2.92 -35.78 29.12
CA THR A 59 1.73 -35.73 29.97
C THR A 59 0.50 -35.36 29.12
N PRO A 60 -0.58 -36.17 29.11
CA PRO A 60 -1.81 -35.82 28.45
C PRO A 60 -2.47 -34.65 29.19
N ALA A 61 -2.87 -33.62 28.43
CA ALA A 61 -3.63 -32.46 28.94
C ALA A 61 -5.13 -32.74 28.87
N ALA A 62 -5.60 -33.33 27.78
CA ALA A 62 -7.00 -33.69 27.58
C ALA A 62 -7.13 -34.76 26.49
N VAL A 63 -8.25 -35.49 26.49
CA VAL A 63 -8.67 -36.36 25.40
C VAL A 63 -9.92 -35.78 24.78
N VAL A 64 -9.91 -35.56 23.47
CA VAL A 64 -11.00 -34.96 22.70
C VAL A 64 -11.58 -35.97 21.71
N ARG A 65 -12.88 -35.84 21.44
CA ARG A 65 -13.59 -36.74 20.51
C ARG A 65 -13.56 -36.17 19.09
N ALA A 66 -13.73 -37.04 18.11
CA ALA A 66 -14.00 -36.62 16.74
C ALA A 66 -15.20 -35.64 16.69
N GLY A 67 -15.09 -34.59 15.90
CA GLY A 67 -16.09 -33.52 15.84
C GLY A 67 -15.84 -32.34 16.82
N SER A 68 -14.87 -32.45 17.74
CA SER A 68 -14.50 -31.33 18.60
C SER A 68 -13.83 -30.21 17.81
N ILE A 69 -14.23 -28.97 18.03
CA ILE A 69 -13.59 -27.79 17.43
C ILE A 69 -12.61 -27.21 18.46
N LEU A 70 -11.37 -27.05 18.05
CA LEU A 70 -10.29 -26.50 18.86
C LEU A 70 -9.79 -25.19 18.28
N THR A 71 -9.54 -24.21 19.15
CA THR A 71 -8.91 -22.95 18.77
C THR A 71 -7.41 -23.09 18.71
N VAL A 72 -6.81 -22.82 17.55
CA VAL A 72 -5.36 -22.83 17.36
C VAL A 72 -4.79 -21.49 17.78
N VAL A 73 -3.82 -21.52 18.67
CA VAL A 73 -3.08 -20.35 19.16
C VAL A 73 -1.65 -20.30 18.63
N GLY A 74 -1.16 -21.43 18.10
CA GLY A 74 0.19 -21.55 17.53
C GLY A 74 0.36 -22.83 16.73
N GLN A 75 1.50 -22.95 16.03
CA GLN A 75 1.86 -24.20 15.37
C GLN A 75 3.36 -24.45 15.48
N ARG A 76 3.73 -25.70 15.61
CA ARG A 76 5.12 -26.15 15.71
C ARG A 76 5.30 -27.43 14.89
N LYS A 77 6.02 -27.33 13.76
CA LYS A 77 6.29 -28.45 12.84
C LYS A 77 5.02 -29.28 12.55
N ASP A 78 4.89 -30.46 13.15
CA ASP A 78 3.80 -31.41 12.92
C ASP A 78 2.66 -31.29 13.96
N TRP A 79 2.65 -30.23 14.77
CA TRP A 79 1.74 -30.02 15.88
C TRP A 79 1.02 -28.67 15.79
N TYR A 80 -0.25 -28.64 16.17
CA TYR A 80 -0.95 -27.40 16.49
C TYR A 80 -0.94 -27.18 18.01
N GLU A 81 -0.63 -25.96 18.42
CA GLU A 81 -0.85 -25.50 19.77
C GLU A 81 -2.30 -25.02 19.86
N VAL A 82 -3.08 -25.62 20.72
CA VAL A 82 -4.52 -25.42 20.84
C VAL A 82 -4.90 -25.09 22.26
N VAL A 83 -6.00 -24.34 22.42
CA VAL A 83 -6.60 -24.11 23.75
C VAL A 83 -7.30 -25.40 24.20
N VAL A 84 -6.95 -25.90 25.38
CA VAL A 84 -7.58 -27.10 25.97
C VAL A 84 -9.04 -26.76 26.33
N PRO A 85 -10.04 -27.51 25.80
CA PRO A 85 -11.43 -27.26 26.16
C PRO A 85 -11.62 -27.54 27.64
N GLY A 86 -12.29 -26.58 28.33
CA GLY A 86 -12.36 -26.53 29.78
C GLY A 86 -13.00 -27.78 30.39
N PHE A 87 -12.15 -28.60 31.00
CA PHE A 87 -12.49 -29.48 32.11
C PHE A 87 -11.91 -28.89 33.39
N ASP A 88 -12.59 -29.08 34.53
CA ASP A 88 -12.26 -28.46 35.80
C ASP A 88 -10.75 -28.33 36.07
N GLY A 89 -10.27 -27.11 36.19
CA GLY A 89 -8.91 -26.75 36.56
C GLY A 89 -7.95 -26.39 35.44
N LEU A 90 -8.26 -26.67 34.16
CA LEU A 90 -7.36 -26.41 33.01
C LEU A 90 -7.91 -25.37 32.00
N LYS A 91 -8.90 -24.59 32.40
CA LYS A 91 -9.54 -23.61 31.54
C LYS A 91 -8.54 -22.53 31.11
N GLY A 92 -8.22 -22.53 29.83
CA GLY A 92 -7.30 -21.54 29.24
C GLY A 92 -5.84 -21.99 29.12
N GLU A 93 -5.48 -23.18 29.56
CA GLU A 93 -4.17 -23.76 29.26
C GLU A 93 -4.05 -24.16 27.79
N THR A 94 -2.83 -24.10 27.26
CA THR A 94 -2.55 -24.54 25.91
C THR A 94 -1.90 -25.92 25.91
N GLY A 95 -2.12 -26.69 24.84
CA GLY A 95 -1.54 -27.99 24.63
C GLY A 95 -1.34 -28.30 23.16
N PHE A 96 -0.67 -29.39 22.85
CA PHE A 96 -0.33 -29.77 21.48
C PHE A 96 -1.17 -30.95 21.00
N ILE A 97 -1.77 -30.78 19.80
CA ILE A 97 -2.44 -31.86 19.07
C ILE A 97 -1.73 -32.13 17.75
N PHE A 98 -1.62 -33.40 17.37
CA PHE A 98 -0.93 -33.80 16.14
C PHE A 98 -1.71 -33.39 14.90
N LYS A 99 -1.09 -32.68 13.95
CA LYS A 99 -1.74 -32.15 12.73
C LYS A 99 -2.53 -33.17 11.92
N PRO A 100 -2.07 -34.41 11.69
CA PRO A 100 -2.85 -35.42 10.99
C PRO A 100 -4.16 -35.83 11.66
N PHE A 101 -4.37 -35.53 12.96
CA PHE A 101 -5.60 -35.85 13.68
C PHE A 101 -6.68 -34.78 13.57
N VAL A 102 -6.35 -33.66 12.95
CA VAL A 102 -7.24 -32.51 12.78
C VAL A 102 -7.31 -32.09 11.33
N SER A 103 -8.37 -31.37 10.97
CA SER A 103 -8.47 -30.62 9.71
C SER A 103 -8.88 -29.20 10.00
N ASP A 104 -8.62 -28.30 9.06
CA ASP A 104 -9.16 -26.96 9.16
C ASP A 104 -10.69 -27.04 9.28
N ALA A 105 -11.24 -26.33 10.27
CA ALA A 105 -12.68 -26.39 10.55
C ALA A 105 -13.58 -25.94 9.38
N THR A 106 -12.96 -25.53 8.27
CA THR A 106 -13.60 -25.14 7.02
C THR A 106 -13.87 -26.31 6.08
N GLU A 107 -13.33 -27.52 6.33
CA GLU A 107 -13.64 -28.71 5.53
C GLU A 107 -14.83 -29.49 6.11
N PRO A 108 -15.89 -29.76 5.33
CA PRO A 108 -17.01 -30.54 5.79
C PRO A 108 -16.62 -32.03 5.99
N VAL A 109 -16.65 -32.49 7.23
CA VAL A 109 -16.44 -33.92 7.54
C VAL A 109 -17.68 -34.72 7.13
N SER A 110 -17.52 -35.62 6.17
CA SER A 110 -18.48 -36.67 5.87
C SER A 110 -18.43 -37.76 6.94
N LEU A 111 -19.26 -37.67 7.97
CA LEU A 111 -19.49 -38.76 8.91
C LEU A 111 -20.37 -39.82 8.23
N PRO A 112 -20.11 -41.16 8.42
CA PRO A 112 -20.98 -42.18 7.91
C PRO A 112 -22.37 -42.08 8.56
N ALA A 113 -23.37 -41.90 7.74
CA ALA A 113 -24.75 -41.65 8.15
C ALA A 113 -25.34 -42.87 8.90
N ARG A 114 -25.64 -42.69 10.20
CA ARG A 114 -26.69 -43.49 10.87
C ARG A 114 -28.02 -42.85 10.49
N GLY A 115 -28.85 -43.68 9.82
CA GLY A 115 -30.10 -43.29 9.17
C GLY A 115 -31.03 -42.44 10.06
N GLY A 116 -31.20 -41.20 9.65
CA GLY A 116 -32.26 -40.26 10.00
C GLY A 116 -32.77 -39.59 8.73
N PRO A 117 -34.01 -39.04 8.71
CA PRO A 117 -34.55 -38.43 7.50
C PRO A 117 -33.66 -37.29 7.03
N PRO A 118 -33.53 -37.04 5.72
CA PRO A 118 -32.61 -36.10 5.16
C PRO A 118 -32.96 -34.68 5.56
N SER A 119 -32.29 -34.18 6.60
CA SER A 119 -32.22 -32.75 6.83
C SER A 119 -31.55 -32.12 5.62
N ALA A 120 -32.18 -31.06 5.09
CA ALA A 120 -31.69 -30.33 3.92
C ALA A 120 -30.20 -30.04 4.06
N VAL A 121 -29.39 -30.74 3.31
CA VAL A 121 -27.94 -30.54 3.22
C VAL A 121 -27.72 -29.08 2.81
N ALA A 122 -27.29 -28.27 3.73
CA ALA A 122 -26.76 -26.95 3.36
C ALA A 122 -25.63 -27.18 2.38
N ARG A 123 -25.92 -27.00 1.10
CA ARG A 123 -24.95 -27.14 0.01
C ARG A 123 -23.78 -26.21 0.40
N ALA A 124 -22.62 -26.81 0.66
CA ALA A 124 -21.38 -26.05 0.78
C ALA A 124 -21.33 -25.09 -0.40
N ARG A 125 -21.32 -23.79 -0.13
CA ARG A 125 -21.15 -22.81 -1.19
C ARG A 125 -19.85 -23.18 -1.89
N PRO A 126 -19.89 -23.52 -3.19
CA PRO A 126 -18.66 -23.83 -3.91
C PRO A 126 -17.72 -22.65 -3.73
N ALA A 127 -16.47 -22.94 -3.40
CA ALA A 127 -15.43 -21.92 -3.33
C ALA A 127 -15.53 -21.12 -4.62
N ARG A 128 -15.87 -19.83 -4.51
CA ARG A 128 -16.03 -18.99 -5.70
C ARG A 128 -14.73 -19.10 -6.48
N PRO A 129 -14.77 -19.50 -7.76
CA PRO A 129 -13.56 -19.54 -8.57
C PRO A 129 -12.93 -18.16 -8.47
N ARG A 130 -11.61 -18.10 -8.34
CA ARG A 130 -10.86 -16.82 -8.33
C ARG A 130 -11.25 -16.10 -9.62
N GLN A 131 -12.18 -15.18 -9.52
CA GLN A 131 -12.66 -14.46 -10.68
C GLN A 131 -11.56 -13.50 -11.10
N LEU A 132 -11.12 -13.65 -12.34
CA LEU A 132 -10.29 -12.68 -13.00
C LEU A 132 -11.19 -11.49 -13.34
N GLY A 133 -10.86 -10.31 -12.82
CA GLY A 133 -11.58 -9.09 -13.11
C GLY A 133 -10.71 -8.11 -13.88
N PHE A 134 -11.34 -7.27 -14.68
CA PHE A 134 -10.72 -6.16 -15.39
C PHE A 134 -11.48 -4.87 -15.11
N ALA A 135 -10.78 -3.78 -14.88
CA ALA A 135 -11.38 -2.47 -14.80
C ALA A 135 -10.49 -1.43 -15.47
N GLY A 136 -11.10 -0.59 -16.28
CA GLY A 136 -10.50 0.68 -16.70
C GLY A 136 -10.92 1.77 -15.73
N PHE A 137 -10.11 2.81 -15.58
CA PHE A 137 -10.45 3.95 -14.73
C PHE A 137 -9.97 5.28 -15.27
N GLY A 138 -10.74 6.33 -14.96
CA GLY A 138 -10.30 7.70 -15.02
C GLY A 138 -10.08 8.22 -13.61
N GLN A 139 -9.14 9.14 -13.45
CA GLN A 139 -8.82 9.73 -12.15
C GLN A 139 -8.54 11.22 -12.24
N PHE A 140 -8.90 11.91 -11.17
CA PHE A 140 -8.64 13.33 -10.98
C PHE A 140 -8.20 13.55 -9.53
N GLY A 141 -7.22 14.42 -9.33
CA GLY A 141 -6.70 14.67 -8.00
C GLY A 141 -5.91 15.97 -7.89
N TYR A 142 -5.31 16.14 -6.74
CA TYR A 142 -4.42 17.24 -6.43
C TYR A 142 -3.11 16.69 -5.89
N THR A 143 -2.02 17.13 -6.50
CA THR A 143 -0.65 16.80 -6.04
C THR A 143 -0.08 17.92 -5.19
N ARG A 144 0.66 17.56 -4.16
CA ARG A 144 1.55 18.43 -3.41
C ARG A 144 2.96 17.89 -3.51
N PHE A 145 3.83 18.64 -4.17
CA PHE A 145 5.20 18.21 -4.41
C PHE A 145 6.05 18.24 -3.14
N ALA A 146 7.06 17.37 -3.09
CA ALA A 146 8.09 17.44 -2.05
C ALA A 146 8.97 18.70 -2.21
N ALA A 147 9.20 19.11 -3.46
CA ALA A 147 9.90 20.33 -3.83
C ALA A 147 8.98 21.57 -3.80
N GLN A 148 8.32 21.80 -2.67
CA GLN A 148 7.30 22.84 -2.55
C GLN A 148 7.79 24.25 -2.83
N ASN A 149 9.00 24.59 -2.32
CA ASN A 149 9.53 25.93 -2.47
C ASN A 149 9.89 26.24 -3.92
N SER A 150 10.44 25.27 -4.64
CA SER A 150 10.76 25.40 -6.06
C SER A 150 9.50 25.60 -6.90
N PHE A 151 8.49 24.74 -6.67
CA PHE A 151 7.21 24.88 -7.39
C PHE A 151 6.50 26.17 -7.02
N GLN A 152 6.48 26.56 -5.77
CA GLN A 152 5.86 27.81 -5.33
C GLN A 152 6.58 29.03 -5.92
N ALA A 153 7.90 29.00 -6.02
CA ALA A 153 8.66 30.08 -6.64
C ALA A 153 8.32 30.25 -8.12
N ILE A 154 8.22 29.14 -8.88
CA ILE A 154 8.01 29.16 -10.32
C ILE A 154 6.52 29.33 -10.68
N THR A 155 5.64 28.54 -10.04
CA THR A 155 4.23 28.45 -10.43
C THR A 155 3.27 29.16 -9.48
N GLY A 156 3.78 29.75 -8.38
CA GLY A 156 2.97 30.38 -7.36
C GLY A 156 2.31 29.40 -6.37
N THR A 157 2.40 28.09 -6.60
CA THR A 157 1.81 27.06 -5.75
C THR A 157 2.75 25.87 -5.57
N GLY A 158 2.76 25.23 -4.38
CA GLY A 158 3.56 24.03 -4.13
C GLY A 158 2.93 22.73 -4.64
N GLY A 159 1.91 22.82 -5.53
CA GLY A 159 1.18 21.67 -6.07
C GLY A 159 0.16 22.10 -7.11
N GLY A 160 -0.70 21.16 -7.54
CA GLY A 160 -1.74 21.47 -8.53
C GLY A 160 -2.59 20.26 -8.92
N ALA A 161 -3.51 20.49 -9.84
CA ALA A 161 -4.42 19.47 -10.33
C ALA A 161 -3.69 18.43 -11.18
N VAL A 162 -4.09 17.16 -11.02
CA VAL A 162 -3.60 16.03 -11.79
C VAL A 162 -4.81 15.30 -12.37
N VAL A 163 -4.73 14.96 -13.65
CA VAL A 163 -5.73 14.16 -14.34
C VAL A 163 -5.06 12.98 -15.01
N GLY A 164 -5.73 11.84 -15.02
CA GLY A 164 -5.17 10.65 -15.63
C GLY A 164 -6.14 9.50 -15.74
N GLY A 165 -5.61 8.33 -15.99
CA GLY A 165 -6.38 7.11 -16.08
C GLY A 165 -5.48 5.90 -16.25
N GLY A 166 -6.12 4.74 -16.29
CA GLY A 166 -5.40 3.50 -16.39
C GLY A 166 -6.30 2.28 -16.44
N ALA A 167 -5.71 1.14 -16.20
CA ALA A 167 -6.42 -0.11 -16.13
C ALA A 167 -5.82 -1.01 -15.05
N GLU A 168 -6.62 -1.90 -14.52
CA GLU A 168 -6.19 -2.89 -13.53
C GLU A 168 -6.80 -4.25 -13.79
N VAL A 169 -6.02 -5.29 -13.48
CA VAL A 169 -6.41 -6.70 -13.45
C VAL A 169 -6.51 -7.13 -12.01
N ARG A 170 -7.55 -7.87 -11.66
CA ARG A 170 -7.82 -8.35 -10.30
C ARG A 170 -7.82 -9.87 -10.30
N ILE A 171 -7.12 -10.46 -9.37
CA ILE A 171 -7.03 -11.92 -9.17
C ILE A 171 -7.32 -12.21 -7.71
N GLY A 172 -8.59 -12.44 -7.37
CA GLY A 172 -9.01 -12.51 -5.97
C GLY A 172 -8.76 -11.18 -5.24
N SER A 173 -7.97 -11.19 -4.18
CA SER A 173 -7.61 -10.00 -3.42
C SER A 173 -6.42 -9.22 -3.99
N LEU A 174 -5.69 -9.79 -4.93
CA LEU A 174 -4.57 -9.12 -5.59
C LEU A 174 -5.06 -8.24 -6.74
N PHE A 175 -4.39 -7.12 -6.97
CA PHE A 175 -4.53 -6.34 -8.19
C PHE A 175 -3.17 -5.99 -8.79
N LEU A 176 -3.13 -5.91 -10.11
CA LEU A 176 -2.04 -5.38 -10.90
C LEU A 176 -2.61 -4.29 -11.79
N GLY A 177 -2.00 -3.14 -11.82
CA GLY A 177 -2.52 -2.00 -12.58
C GLY A 177 -1.42 -1.18 -13.21
N GLY A 178 -1.84 -0.34 -14.16
CA GLY A 178 -1.01 0.69 -14.74
C GLY A 178 -1.80 1.99 -14.89
N SER A 179 -1.14 3.11 -14.73
CA SER A 179 -1.72 4.43 -14.89
C SER A 179 -0.79 5.38 -15.65
N ILE A 180 -1.41 6.35 -16.30
CA ILE A 180 -0.76 7.51 -16.88
C ILE A 180 -1.48 8.73 -16.34
N ASP A 181 -0.73 9.62 -15.74
CA ASP A 181 -1.23 10.87 -15.20
C ASP A 181 -0.59 12.07 -15.92
N ARG A 182 -1.21 13.21 -15.82
CA ARG A 182 -0.68 14.46 -16.34
C ARG A 182 -0.88 15.59 -15.34
N TYR A 183 0.21 16.27 -15.06
CA TYR A 183 0.26 17.57 -14.42
C TYR A 183 0.84 18.57 -15.40
N THR A 184 0.25 19.76 -15.53
CA THR A 184 0.79 20.86 -16.32
C THR A 184 0.42 22.15 -15.64
N GLN A 185 1.41 23.00 -15.45
CA GLN A 185 1.19 24.34 -14.90
C GLN A 185 2.16 25.34 -15.50
N THR A 186 1.65 26.50 -15.84
CA THR A 186 2.43 27.64 -16.31
C THR A 186 2.66 28.59 -15.17
N GLY A 187 3.88 28.99 -14.99
CA GLY A 187 4.33 30.01 -14.04
C GLY A 187 5.24 31.01 -14.74
N GLN A 188 6.31 31.40 -14.06
CA GLN A 188 7.30 32.31 -14.62
C GLN A 188 8.72 31.83 -14.27
N ARG A 189 9.65 32.11 -15.16
CA ARG A 189 11.08 31.91 -14.89
C ARG A 189 11.51 32.77 -13.70
N VAL A 190 12.27 32.21 -12.78
CA VAL A 190 12.69 32.90 -11.56
C VAL A 190 14.20 32.80 -11.38
N LEU A 191 14.74 33.86 -10.78
CA LEU A 191 16.09 33.87 -10.22
C LEU A 191 15.98 33.84 -8.70
N VAL A 192 16.68 32.92 -8.06
CA VAL A 192 16.70 32.83 -6.58
C VAL A 192 18.09 33.18 -6.09
N ILE A 193 18.18 34.27 -5.29
CA ILE A 193 19.41 34.74 -4.65
C ILE A 193 19.13 34.85 -3.15
N ASP A 194 19.93 34.20 -2.32
CA ASP A 194 19.82 34.22 -0.86
C ASP A 194 18.40 33.86 -0.35
N ARG A 195 17.72 32.96 -1.08
CA ARG A 195 16.32 32.53 -0.89
C ARG A 195 15.24 33.57 -1.22
N GLU A 196 15.64 34.73 -1.72
CA GLU A 196 14.69 35.68 -2.31
C GLU A 196 14.40 35.28 -3.77
N VAL A 197 13.14 35.37 -4.15
CA VAL A 197 12.64 34.95 -5.46
C VAL A 197 12.37 36.18 -6.30
N PHE A 198 13.09 36.30 -7.42
CA PHE A 198 12.92 37.39 -8.38
C PHE A 198 12.26 36.82 -9.65
N GLY A 199 11.02 37.23 -9.90
CA GLY A 199 10.33 36.86 -11.12
C GLY A 199 10.90 37.59 -12.34
N LEU A 200 11.21 36.88 -13.40
CA LEU A 200 11.76 37.44 -14.63
C LEU A 200 10.67 37.85 -15.63
N GLY A 201 9.38 37.58 -15.32
CA GLY A 201 8.26 37.91 -16.18
C GLY A 201 8.18 37.08 -17.48
N VAL A 202 9.02 36.05 -17.60
CA VAL A 202 9.04 35.13 -18.73
C VAL A 202 8.19 33.92 -18.40
N PRO A 203 7.10 33.61 -19.16
CA PRO A 203 6.31 32.43 -18.95
C PRO A 203 7.13 31.15 -19.07
N ASP A 204 6.94 30.26 -18.10
CA ASP A 204 7.59 28.96 -18.01
C ASP A 204 6.58 27.88 -17.68
N THR A 205 6.52 26.81 -18.49
CA THR A 205 5.53 25.75 -18.35
C THR A 205 6.21 24.45 -17.95
N ILE A 206 5.80 23.94 -16.78
CA ILE A 206 6.23 22.64 -16.28
C ILE A 206 5.15 21.61 -16.59
N SER A 207 5.55 20.51 -17.21
CA SER A 207 4.70 19.35 -17.49
C SER A 207 5.34 18.09 -16.95
N LEU A 208 4.55 17.31 -16.23
CA LEU A 208 4.92 16.01 -15.64
C LEU A 208 3.94 14.95 -16.12
N VAL A 209 4.46 13.87 -16.66
CA VAL A 209 3.66 12.72 -17.08
C VAL A 209 4.22 11.45 -16.42
N PRO A 210 3.73 11.10 -15.21
CA PRO A 210 4.01 9.83 -14.59
C PRO A 210 3.34 8.68 -15.36
N ILE A 211 4.11 7.62 -15.63
CA ILE A 211 3.64 6.34 -16.16
C ILE A 211 4.03 5.31 -15.12
N THR A 212 3.04 4.68 -14.49
CA THR A 212 3.26 3.86 -13.28
C THR A 212 2.68 2.47 -13.45
N ALA A 213 3.43 1.46 -13.00
CA ALA A 213 2.95 0.09 -12.81
C ALA A 213 2.81 -0.17 -11.31
N LEU A 214 1.65 -0.68 -10.91
CA LEU A 214 1.25 -0.88 -9.51
C LEU A 214 0.85 -2.33 -9.25
N ALA A 215 1.14 -2.82 -8.06
CA ALA A 215 0.62 -4.06 -7.52
C ALA A 215 0.16 -3.85 -6.09
N GLY A 216 -0.87 -4.56 -5.66
CA GLY A 216 -1.35 -4.38 -4.30
C GLY A 216 -2.38 -5.42 -3.86
N TRP A 217 -2.90 -5.17 -2.68
CA TRP A 217 -3.86 -6.03 -2.01
C TRP A 217 -5.14 -5.28 -1.67
N ARG A 218 -6.28 -5.93 -1.87
CA ARG A 218 -7.64 -5.45 -1.60
C ARG A 218 -8.22 -6.24 -0.45
N PHE A 219 -8.85 -5.54 0.48
CA PHE A 219 -9.49 -6.13 1.66
C PHE A 219 -11.01 -6.05 1.48
N ASP A 220 -11.63 -7.14 1.03
CA ASP A 220 -13.06 -7.16 0.76
C ASP A 220 -13.89 -7.05 2.05
N HIS A 221 -14.56 -5.93 2.23
CA HIS A 221 -15.43 -5.63 3.36
C HIS A 221 -16.80 -5.14 2.86
N GLY A 222 -17.55 -6.02 2.18
CA GLY A 222 -18.90 -5.67 1.67
C GLY A 222 -18.87 -4.57 0.61
N ASN A 223 -19.53 -3.43 0.88
CA ASN A 223 -19.64 -2.33 -0.08
C ASN A 223 -18.42 -1.42 -0.15
N ALA A 224 -17.56 -1.48 0.86
CA ALA A 224 -16.33 -0.72 0.92
C ALA A 224 -15.13 -1.67 0.88
N THR A 225 -14.23 -1.47 -0.06
CA THR A 225 -13.04 -2.31 -0.23
C THR A 225 -11.79 -1.45 -0.04
N PRO A 226 -11.20 -1.43 1.16
CA PRO A 226 -9.90 -0.83 1.37
C PRO A 226 -8.83 -1.55 0.55
N TYR A 227 -7.80 -0.83 0.12
CA TYR A 227 -6.67 -1.41 -0.58
C TYR A 227 -5.38 -0.65 -0.29
N VAL A 228 -4.27 -1.37 -0.43
CA VAL A 228 -2.93 -0.82 -0.35
C VAL A 228 -2.08 -1.41 -1.48
N GLY A 229 -1.10 -0.66 -1.93
CA GLY A 229 -0.23 -1.13 -2.99
C GLY A 229 1.06 -0.33 -3.08
N GLY A 230 1.92 -0.80 -3.95
CA GLY A 230 3.14 -0.13 -4.30
C GLY A 230 3.50 -0.35 -5.76
N GLY A 231 4.40 0.45 -6.28
CA GLY A 231 4.78 0.35 -7.66
C GLY A 231 6.03 1.13 -8.03
N ILE A 232 6.37 0.99 -9.28
CA ILE A 232 7.47 1.70 -9.93
C ILE A 232 6.98 2.35 -11.20
N GLY A 233 7.63 3.41 -11.59
CA GLY A 233 7.25 4.14 -12.80
C GLY A 233 8.38 4.94 -13.39
N THR A 234 8.02 5.67 -14.43
CA THR A 234 8.86 6.69 -15.04
C THR A 234 8.07 7.98 -15.12
N VAL A 235 8.72 9.09 -14.86
CA VAL A 235 8.13 10.43 -14.99
C VAL A 235 8.81 11.12 -16.16
N LEU A 236 8.01 11.50 -17.15
CA LEU A 236 8.46 12.38 -18.23
C LEU A 236 8.34 13.81 -17.71
N PHE A 237 9.46 14.46 -17.51
CA PHE A 237 9.54 15.87 -17.13
C PHE A 237 9.81 16.72 -18.37
N LYS A 238 9.07 17.81 -18.50
CA LYS A 238 9.26 18.78 -19.54
C LYS A 238 9.11 20.19 -18.97
N GLU A 239 10.09 21.04 -19.25
CA GLU A 239 10.07 22.46 -18.93
C GLU A 239 10.26 23.25 -20.22
N GLU A 240 9.33 24.15 -20.49
CA GLU A 240 9.28 24.96 -21.72
C GLU A 240 9.17 26.43 -21.35
N SER A 241 10.14 27.21 -21.72
CA SER A 241 10.13 28.65 -21.58
C SER A 241 9.91 29.31 -22.91
N LEU A 242 9.05 30.33 -22.96
CA LEU A 242 8.76 31.09 -24.17
C LEU A 242 9.95 31.90 -24.72
N ALA A 243 10.91 32.21 -23.84
CA ALA A 243 12.14 32.96 -24.22
C ALA A 243 13.39 32.06 -24.22
N ALA A 244 13.20 30.72 -24.26
CA ALA A 244 14.32 29.80 -24.34
C ALA A 244 14.92 29.80 -25.74
N ASP A 245 16.23 29.86 -25.82
CA ASP A 245 16.96 29.60 -27.06
C ASP A 245 16.79 28.14 -27.52
N PRO A 246 16.96 27.84 -28.84
CA PRO A 246 16.88 26.47 -29.32
C PRO A 246 17.83 25.55 -28.55
N GLY A 247 17.29 24.58 -27.79
CA GLY A 247 18.03 23.63 -26.95
C GLY A 247 18.03 23.93 -25.46
N GLU A 248 17.49 25.03 -24.99
CA GLU A 248 17.32 25.33 -23.56
C GLU A 248 16.11 24.63 -22.93
N ASN A 249 15.13 24.20 -23.73
CA ASN A 249 13.99 23.46 -23.24
C ASN A 249 14.44 22.11 -22.71
N LEU A 250 14.11 21.82 -21.46
CA LEU A 250 14.52 20.60 -20.76
C LEU A 250 13.47 19.50 -20.97
N GLN A 251 13.90 18.35 -21.49
CA GLN A 251 13.11 17.14 -21.49
C GLN A 251 13.92 15.99 -20.94
N THR A 252 13.44 15.37 -19.87
CA THR A 252 14.16 14.28 -19.21
C THR A 252 13.20 13.24 -18.64
N ARG A 253 13.74 12.09 -18.22
CA ARG A 253 13.00 10.98 -17.64
C ARG A 253 13.62 10.59 -16.33
N PHE A 254 12.76 10.36 -15.33
CA PHE A 254 13.19 9.96 -14.01
C PHE A 254 12.47 8.68 -13.58
N THR A 255 13.17 7.83 -12.84
CA THR A 255 12.54 6.68 -12.18
C THR A 255 11.75 7.14 -10.97
N SER A 256 10.58 6.56 -10.75
CA SER A 256 9.70 6.87 -9.64
C SER A 256 9.29 5.62 -8.87
N TYR A 257 9.10 5.80 -7.57
CA TYR A 257 8.59 4.78 -6.64
C TYR A 257 7.32 5.28 -6.03
N HIS A 258 6.33 4.39 -5.91
CA HIS A 258 4.97 4.74 -5.51
C HIS A 258 4.48 3.84 -4.39
N ALA A 259 3.75 4.43 -3.44
CA ALA A 259 2.97 3.73 -2.44
C ALA A 259 1.56 4.32 -2.45
N ILE A 260 0.54 3.45 -2.48
CA ILE A 260 -0.86 3.86 -2.54
C ILE A 260 -1.66 3.24 -1.41
N ALA A 261 -2.67 3.96 -0.95
CA ALA A 261 -3.70 3.47 -0.06
C ALA A 261 -5.04 4.12 -0.44
N GLY A 262 -6.10 3.35 -0.40
CA GLY A 262 -7.42 3.87 -0.78
C GLY A 262 -8.57 2.99 -0.31
N VAL A 263 -9.76 3.50 -0.58
CA VAL A 263 -11.02 2.78 -0.34
C VAL A 263 -11.88 2.89 -1.60
N GLU A 264 -12.33 1.74 -2.11
CA GLU A 264 -13.23 1.63 -3.24
C GLU A 264 -14.64 1.32 -2.77
N PHE A 265 -15.61 2.00 -3.34
CA PHE A 265 -17.04 1.77 -3.17
C PHE A 265 -17.62 1.30 -4.49
N ARG A 266 -18.13 0.07 -4.54
CA ARG A 266 -18.60 -0.56 -5.77
C ARG A 266 -20.10 -0.70 -5.80
N ASN A 267 -20.69 -0.31 -6.93
CA ASN A 267 -22.09 -0.54 -7.25
C ASN A 267 -22.18 -1.15 -8.66
N GLY A 268 -22.30 -2.46 -8.71
CA GLY A 268 -22.35 -3.21 -9.96
C GLY A 268 -21.06 -3.09 -10.80
N TRP A 269 -21.14 -2.49 -11.96
CA TRP A 269 -20.03 -2.34 -12.91
C TRP A 269 -19.17 -1.12 -12.64
N VAL A 270 -19.69 -0.17 -11.88
CA VAL A 270 -19.04 1.11 -11.60
C VAL A 270 -18.56 1.11 -10.15
N ALA A 271 -17.38 1.64 -9.95
CA ALA A 271 -16.86 1.89 -8.62
C ALA A 271 -16.27 3.30 -8.54
N THR A 272 -16.36 3.88 -7.35
CA THR A 272 -15.65 5.12 -6.99
C THR A 272 -14.63 4.80 -5.94
N ALA A 273 -13.41 5.28 -6.11
CA ALA A 273 -12.37 5.12 -5.10
C ALA A 273 -11.78 6.46 -4.69
N PHE A 274 -11.46 6.57 -3.41
CA PHE A 274 -10.64 7.64 -2.86
C PHE A 274 -9.27 7.07 -2.54
N GLU A 275 -8.23 7.69 -3.09
CA GLU A 275 -6.86 7.19 -3.00
C GLU A 275 -5.91 8.30 -2.61
N VAL A 276 -4.96 7.95 -1.77
CA VAL A 276 -3.78 8.75 -1.48
C VAL A 276 -2.57 7.99 -2.01
N GLU A 277 -1.75 8.67 -2.79
CA GLU A 277 -0.48 8.18 -3.28
C GLU A 277 0.66 9.01 -2.71
N TYR A 278 1.69 8.34 -2.24
CA TYR A 278 3.00 8.90 -2.00
C TYR A 278 3.95 8.48 -3.11
N SER A 279 4.64 9.43 -3.71
CA SER A 279 5.67 9.17 -4.71
C SER A 279 7.02 9.73 -4.32
N ARG A 280 8.07 9.02 -4.70
CA ARG A 280 9.46 9.44 -4.55
C ARG A 280 10.16 9.36 -5.90
N ILE A 281 10.76 10.48 -6.31
CA ILE A 281 11.52 10.62 -7.56
C ILE A 281 12.88 11.21 -7.17
N PRO A 282 13.82 10.36 -6.71
CA PRO A 282 15.08 10.83 -6.15
C PRO A 282 15.97 11.45 -7.24
N ASP A 283 16.82 12.40 -6.83
CA ASP A 283 17.86 13.01 -7.65
C ASP A 283 17.35 13.56 -9.00
N SER A 284 16.08 13.96 -9.01
CA SER A 284 15.41 14.44 -10.22
C SER A 284 15.61 15.93 -10.49
N ILE A 285 15.87 16.69 -9.45
CA ILE A 285 16.10 18.13 -9.46
C ILE A 285 17.19 18.48 -8.44
N GLY A 286 17.60 19.74 -8.34
CA GLY A 286 18.56 20.19 -7.34
C GLY A 286 19.96 20.47 -7.91
N VAL A 287 20.17 20.29 -9.21
CA VAL A 287 21.46 20.55 -9.88
C VAL A 287 21.61 22.01 -10.27
N GLY A 288 20.48 22.71 -10.47
CA GLY A 288 20.48 24.12 -10.89
C GLY A 288 19.15 24.82 -10.60
N GLY A 289 19.08 26.13 -10.87
CA GLY A 289 17.87 26.94 -10.73
C GLY A 289 17.31 27.00 -9.31
N ALA A 290 15.98 27.15 -9.21
CA ALA A 290 15.29 27.26 -7.93
C ALA A 290 15.52 26.04 -7.04
N SER A 291 15.52 24.85 -7.58
CA SER A 291 15.68 23.60 -6.81
C SER A 291 17.05 23.49 -6.13
N ALA A 292 18.10 23.94 -6.78
CA ALA A 292 19.43 24.01 -6.17
C ALA A 292 19.48 25.05 -5.04
N ALA A 293 18.87 26.23 -5.24
CA ALA A 293 18.82 27.29 -4.24
C ALA A 293 18.02 26.87 -2.98
N PHE A 294 16.96 26.09 -3.14
CA PHE A 294 16.16 25.55 -2.04
C PHE A 294 16.64 24.20 -1.52
N GLN A 295 17.68 23.62 -2.11
CA GLN A 295 18.24 22.31 -1.75
C GLN A 295 17.18 21.17 -1.84
N GLU A 296 16.32 21.23 -2.82
CA GLU A 296 15.28 20.25 -3.08
C GLU A 296 15.74 19.30 -4.19
N SER A 297 15.70 17.98 -3.95
CA SER A 297 16.19 16.96 -4.89
C SER A 297 15.12 15.93 -5.29
N ASN A 298 13.94 15.98 -4.68
CA ASN A 298 12.87 15.03 -4.89
C ASN A 298 11.66 15.70 -5.56
N LEU A 299 11.36 15.31 -6.78
CA LEU A 299 10.21 15.80 -7.55
C LEU A 299 8.89 15.09 -7.20
N GLY A 300 8.93 14.02 -6.41
CA GLY A 300 7.75 13.31 -5.94
C GLY A 300 6.92 14.13 -4.95
N GLY A 301 6.01 13.45 -4.25
CA GLY A 301 5.14 14.14 -3.29
C GLY A 301 3.96 13.28 -2.87
N VAL A 302 2.87 13.94 -2.49
CA VAL A 302 1.62 13.30 -2.10
C VAL A 302 0.51 13.75 -3.06
N VAL A 303 -0.26 12.78 -3.54
CA VAL A 303 -1.45 13.02 -4.39
C VAL A 303 -2.67 12.45 -3.68
N GLY A 304 -3.69 13.29 -3.51
CA GLY A 304 -5.03 12.84 -3.17
C GLY A 304 -5.87 12.78 -4.44
N ARG A 305 -6.56 11.64 -4.71
CA ARG A 305 -7.33 11.49 -5.95
C ARG A 305 -8.64 10.74 -5.77
N ILE A 306 -9.54 11.01 -6.68
CA ILE A 306 -10.78 10.28 -6.89
C ILE A 306 -10.64 9.49 -8.19
N LYS A 307 -10.97 8.19 -8.15
CA LYS A 307 -11.00 7.31 -9.31
C LYS A 307 -12.43 6.89 -9.60
N ILE A 308 -12.81 6.87 -10.86
CA ILE A 308 -14.03 6.24 -11.35
C ILE A 308 -13.60 5.03 -12.16
N LEU A 309 -13.99 3.85 -11.70
CA LEU A 309 -13.62 2.58 -12.31
C LEU A 309 -14.84 1.97 -12.98
N VAL A 310 -14.63 1.40 -14.17
CA VAL A 310 -15.65 0.66 -14.93
C VAL A 310 -15.08 -0.70 -15.25
N GLY A 311 -15.79 -1.75 -14.82
CA GLY A 311 -15.35 -3.14 -15.02
C GLY A 311 -15.82 -4.08 -13.91
N ARG A 312 -15.40 -5.32 -14.02
CA ARG A 312 -15.73 -6.40 -13.07
C ARG A 312 -14.49 -7.03 -12.47
#